data_5b210c3fd7014207754531d7ac8c6040
#
_entry.id   5b210c3fd7014207754531d7ac8c6040
#
_cell.length_a   1.000
_cell.length_b   1.000
_cell.length_c   1.000
_cell.angle_alpha   90.00
_cell.angle_beta   90.00
_cell.angle_gamma   90.00
#
_symmetry.space_group_name_H-M   'P 1'
#
loop_
_entity.id
_entity.type
_entity.pdbx_description
1 polymer ?
#
loop_
_entity_poly.entity_id
_entity_poly.type
_entity_poly.pdbx_seq_one_letter_code
_entity_poly.pdbx_strand_id
1 'polypeptide(L)'
;MAVSSKSGNTKLVADALQRELSYAGVRFATFIDLDGAAAESAHSEGVESAKSAEGVENGQGANADASVPAASVPATSVPAASTIATQASEADVVFVGFWCDKGSCSPAVQHFLQGLAGKRVFLFGTCGFGESDEYFAQILDRVRTYLPADAQYIGGAMCQGKMGMGVKRRYEGMLEKDPENAQARMLIDNWNKAQSHPNEDDVSRIAAAAKEALEGIAE
;
A
#
# COMPACT_ATOMS: atom_id res chain seq x y z
N MET A 1 3.47 11.44 3.98
CA MET A 1 2.89 10.07 4.12
C MET A 1 3.15 9.30 2.84
N ALA A 2 3.63 8.07 2.92
CA ALA A 2 3.87 7.18 1.77
C ALA A 2 2.97 5.95 1.90
N VAL A 3 2.32 5.51 0.82
CA VAL A 3 1.29 4.46 0.88
C VAL A 3 1.40 3.52 -0.31
N SER A 4 1.34 2.21 -0.04
CA SER A 4 1.09 1.15 -1.01
C SER A 4 -0.27 0.51 -0.73
N SER A 5 -1.16 0.44 -1.73
CA SER A 5 -2.54 -0.01 -1.53
C SER A 5 -3.12 -0.72 -2.74
N LYS A 6 -2.96 -2.03 -2.80
CA LYS A 6 -3.41 -2.87 -3.93
C LYS A 6 -4.93 -2.91 -4.12
N SER A 7 -5.70 -2.90 -3.03
CA SER A 7 -7.17 -3.04 -3.04
C SER A 7 -7.92 -1.81 -2.52
N GLY A 8 -7.22 -0.71 -2.25
CA GLY A 8 -7.79 0.52 -1.71
C GLY A 8 -7.92 0.56 -0.17
N ASN A 9 -7.80 -0.57 0.54
CA ASN A 9 -7.97 -0.61 1.99
C ASN A 9 -6.95 0.29 2.72
N THR A 10 -5.66 0.15 2.43
CA THR A 10 -4.60 0.95 3.06
C THR A 10 -4.74 2.43 2.72
N LYS A 11 -5.16 2.74 1.49
CA LYS A 11 -5.44 4.12 1.07
C LYS A 11 -6.59 4.73 1.86
N LEU A 12 -7.67 3.97 2.09
CA LEU A 12 -8.80 4.41 2.92
C LEU A 12 -8.33 4.77 4.34
N VAL A 13 -7.52 3.90 4.95
CA VAL A 13 -6.92 4.17 6.28
C VAL A 13 -6.01 5.40 6.23
N ALA A 14 -5.19 5.55 5.20
CA ALA A 14 -4.30 6.69 5.03
C ALA A 14 -5.05 8.02 4.93
N ASP A 15 -6.11 8.07 4.10
CA ASP A 15 -6.93 9.27 3.90
C ASP A 15 -7.66 9.66 5.21
N ALA A 16 -8.13 8.68 5.96
CA ALA A 16 -8.78 8.90 7.25
C ALA A 16 -7.77 9.34 8.32
N LEU A 17 -6.61 8.67 8.41
CA LEU A 17 -5.53 9.04 9.32
C LEU A 17 -5.01 10.46 9.07
N GLN A 18 -4.87 10.83 7.79
CA GLN A 18 -4.47 12.19 7.43
C GLN A 18 -5.48 13.23 7.95
N ARG A 19 -6.79 12.99 7.81
CA ARG A 19 -7.83 13.88 8.33
C ARG A 19 -7.75 14.00 9.85
N GLU A 20 -7.70 12.87 10.56
CA GLU A 20 -7.66 12.81 12.03
C GLU A 20 -6.44 13.54 12.61
N LEU A 21 -5.27 13.32 12.03
CA LEU A 21 -4.04 14.00 12.47
C LEU A 21 -4.01 15.47 12.07
N SER A 22 -4.62 15.86 10.93
CA SER A 22 -4.74 17.27 10.55
C SER A 22 -5.63 18.05 11.52
N TYR A 23 -6.72 17.46 12.00
CA TYR A 23 -7.54 18.06 13.08
C TYR A 23 -6.75 18.22 14.38
N ALA A 24 -5.78 17.36 14.64
CA ALA A 24 -4.87 17.47 15.78
C ALA A 24 -3.67 18.43 15.53
N GLY A 25 -3.66 19.14 14.41
CA GLY A 25 -2.63 20.14 14.08
C GLY A 25 -1.40 19.62 13.34
N VAL A 26 -1.37 18.33 12.96
CA VAL A 26 -0.26 17.77 12.18
C VAL A 26 -0.36 18.24 10.72
N ARG A 27 0.73 18.78 10.19
CA ARG A 27 0.81 19.20 8.79
C ARG A 27 1.48 18.12 7.95
N PHE A 28 0.80 17.70 6.89
CA PHE A 28 1.34 16.78 5.91
C PHE A 28 1.94 17.54 4.73
N ALA A 29 3.25 17.39 4.52
CA ALA A 29 3.93 18.03 3.40
C ALA A 29 3.58 17.34 2.06
N THR A 30 3.49 16.02 2.05
CA THR A 30 3.33 15.23 0.82
C THR A 30 2.61 13.91 1.07
N PHE A 31 1.87 13.46 0.04
CA PHE A 31 1.35 12.10 -0.09
C PHE A 31 2.05 11.40 -1.26
N ILE A 32 2.62 10.22 -1.04
CA ILE A 32 3.39 9.45 -2.00
C ILE A 32 2.67 8.12 -2.25
N ASP A 33 2.32 7.82 -3.51
CA ASP A 33 1.82 6.52 -3.94
C ASP A 33 3.00 5.63 -4.35
N LEU A 34 3.28 4.63 -3.53
CA LEU A 34 4.41 3.71 -3.76
C LEU A 34 4.15 2.68 -4.86
N ASP A 35 2.87 2.38 -5.17
CA ASP A 35 2.53 1.44 -6.24
C ASP A 35 2.64 2.11 -7.62
N GLY A 36 2.25 3.38 -7.73
CA GLY A 36 2.43 4.19 -8.94
C GLY A 36 3.90 4.44 -9.27
N ALA A 37 4.71 4.75 -8.26
CA ALA A 37 6.15 4.98 -8.44
C ALA A 37 6.92 3.73 -8.89
N ALA A 38 6.49 2.53 -8.46
CA ALA A 38 7.10 1.27 -8.89
C ALA A 38 6.78 0.93 -10.36
N ALA A 39 5.62 1.34 -10.87
CA ALA A 39 5.24 1.13 -12.26
C ALA A 39 6.10 1.95 -13.24
N GLU A 40 6.50 3.17 -12.86
CA GLU A 40 7.36 4.02 -13.68
C GLU A 40 8.82 3.52 -13.72
N SER A 41 9.36 3.01 -12.63
CA SER A 41 10.72 2.46 -12.61
C SER A 41 10.85 1.19 -13.46
N ALA A 42 9.82 0.34 -13.50
CA ALA A 42 9.79 -0.85 -14.34
C ALA A 42 9.71 -0.53 -15.85
N HIS A 43 9.13 0.63 -16.22
CA HIS A 43 9.08 1.09 -17.62
C HIS A 43 10.41 1.69 -18.09
N SER A 44 11.19 2.29 -17.21
CA SER A 44 12.49 2.88 -17.55
C SER A 44 13.60 1.84 -17.77
N GLU A 45 13.51 0.66 -17.15
CA GLU A 45 14.46 -0.45 -17.35
C GLU A 45 14.17 -1.30 -18.60
N GLY A 46 12.93 -1.22 -19.15
CA GLY A 46 12.51 -2.01 -20.31
C GLY A 46 12.82 -1.44 -21.70
N VAL A 47 13.39 -0.24 -21.81
CA VAL A 47 13.57 0.45 -23.11
C VAL A 47 14.95 0.20 -23.74
N GLU A 48 15.90 -0.42 -23.06
CA GLU A 48 17.26 -0.61 -23.59
C GLU A 48 17.53 -1.95 -24.29
N SER A 49 16.53 -2.82 -24.48
CA SER A 49 16.73 -4.15 -25.09
C SER A 49 15.80 -4.50 -26.26
N ALA A 50 15.58 -3.57 -27.21
CA ALA A 50 14.91 -3.92 -28.46
C ALA A 50 15.41 -3.08 -29.62
N LYS A 51 16.62 -3.42 -30.11
CA LYS A 51 17.09 -3.06 -31.45
C LYS A 51 17.77 -4.26 -32.06
N SER A 52 17.00 -5.01 -32.83
CA SER A 52 17.41 -5.74 -34.05
C SER A 52 16.42 -6.86 -34.37
N ALA A 53 15.56 -6.67 -35.35
CA ALA A 53 15.29 -7.60 -36.43
C ALA A 53 14.25 -7.00 -37.40
N GLU A 54 14.69 -6.83 -38.60
CA GLU A 54 13.94 -6.38 -39.78
C GLU A 54 12.92 -7.41 -40.25
N GLY A 55 11.85 -6.90 -40.89
CA GLY A 55 11.41 -7.55 -42.14
C GLY A 55 9.90 -7.86 -42.25
N VAL A 56 9.30 -7.21 -43.26
CA VAL A 56 8.28 -7.67 -44.23
C VAL A 56 6.81 -7.31 -43.97
N GLU A 57 6.40 -6.31 -44.71
CA GLU A 57 5.18 -5.96 -45.51
C GLU A 57 3.88 -6.79 -45.42
N ASN A 58 2.81 -6.06 -45.41
CA ASN A 58 1.67 -5.91 -46.32
C ASN A 58 0.27 -6.01 -45.72
N GLY A 59 -0.58 -5.01 -46.08
CA GLY A 59 -1.97 -5.25 -46.40
C GLY A 59 -3.00 -4.30 -45.78
N GLN A 60 -3.22 -3.17 -46.44
CA GLN A 60 -4.43 -2.37 -46.64
C GLN A 60 -5.77 -2.73 -45.93
N GLY A 61 -6.44 -1.68 -45.43
CA GLY A 61 -7.89 -1.67 -45.21
C GLY A 61 -8.38 -0.44 -44.47
N ALA A 62 -8.80 0.59 -45.20
CA ALA A 62 -9.40 1.86 -44.73
C ALA A 62 -10.80 1.67 -44.17
N ASN A 63 -11.24 2.51 -43.17
CA ASN A 63 -12.37 3.46 -43.20
C ASN A 63 -12.56 4.07 -41.80
N ALA A 64 -12.40 5.32 -41.71
CA ALA A 64 -13.23 6.52 -41.53
C ALA A 64 -14.17 6.60 -40.32
N ASP A 65 -13.88 7.65 -39.53
CA ASP A 65 -14.78 8.65 -38.97
C ASP A 65 -15.63 8.33 -37.73
N ALA A 66 -15.23 8.96 -36.61
CA ALA A 66 -16.11 9.76 -35.73
C ALA A 66 -15.30 10.40 -34.60
N SER A 67 -15.01 11.68 -34.75
CA SER A 67 -14.40 12.55 -33.73
C SER A 67 -15.38 12.82 -32.60
N VAL A 68 -15.02 12.44 -31.39
CA VAL A 68 -15.57 12.96 -30.14
C VAL A 68 -14.42 13.65 -29.38
N PRO A 69 -14.55 14.94 -28.98
CA PRO A 69 -13.45 15.59 -28.26
C PRO A 69 -13.29 15.02 -26.87
N ALA A 70 -12.18 14.42 -26.62
CA ALA A 70 -11.76 14.01 -25.28
C ALA A 70 -11.54 15.26 -24.42
N ALA A 71 -12.35 15.43 -23.38
CA ALA A 71 -12.10 16.38 -22.33
C ALA A 71 -10.78 16.00 -21.64
N SER A 72 -9.78 16.86 -21.75
CA SER A 72 -8.50 16.73 -21.08
C SER A 72 -8.68 16.87 -19.58
N VAL A 73 -8.69 15.74 -18.85
CA VAL A 73 -8.43 15.70 -17.41
C VAL A 73 -6.98 16.12 -17.20
N PRO A 74 -6.66 17.06 -16.30
CA PRO A 74 -5.28 17.39 -16.03
C PRO A 74 -4.56 16.15 -15.49
N ALA A 75 -3.51 15.72 -16.17
CA ALA A 75 -2.61 14.68 -15.70
C ALA A 75 -1.96 15.16 -14.40
N THR A 76 -2.35 14.58 -13.28
CA THR A 76 -1.62 14.74 -12.02
C THR A 76 -0.28 14.05 -12.24
N SER A 77 0.78 14.83 -12.46
CA SER A 77 2.13 14.34 -12.66
C SER A 77 2.58 13.59 -11.40
N VAL A 78 2.78 12.28 -11.52
CA VAL A 78 3.40 11.46 -10.46
C VAL A 78 4.86 11.90 -10.34
N PRO A 79 5.35 12.24 -9.14
CA PRO A 79 6.71 12.73 -8.99
C PRO A 79 7.74 11.63 -9.26
N ALA A 80 8.82 11.95 -9.97
CA ALA A 80 9.92 11.05 -10.25
C ALA A 80 10.59 10.51 -8.96
N ALA A 81 11.23 9.35 -9.00
CA ALA A 81 11.84 8.70 -7.83
C ALA A 81 12.81 9.62 -7.04
N SER A 82 13.54 10.52 -7.72
CA SER A 82 14.39 11.54 -7.09
C SER A 82 13.59 12.57 -6.29
N THR A 83 12.37 12.90 -6.73
CA THR A 83 11.47 13.82 -6.03
C THR A 83 10.89 13.17 -4.77
N ILE A 84 10.61 11.87 -4.80
CA ILE A 84 10.12 11.08 -3.66
C ILE A 84 11.16 11.06 -2.53
N ALA A 85 12.42 10.78 -2.87
CA ALA A 85 13.52 10.79 -1.90
C ALA A 85 13.72 12.17 -1.28
N THR A 86 13.67 13.25 -2.08
CA THR A 86 13.80 14.64 -1.60
C THR A 86 12.65 15.02 -0.67
N GLN A 87 11.41 14.67 -1.00
CA GLN A 87 10.24 14.99 -0.18
C GLN A 87 10.23 14.23 1.16
N ALA A 88 10.69 12.99 1.19
CA ALA A 88 10.87 12.24 2.43
C ALA A 88 12.00 12.82 3.29
N SER A 89 13.02 13.45 2.67
CA SER A 89 14.16 14.04 3.39
C SER A 89 13.80 15.28 4.19
N GLU A 90 12.78 16.02 3.82
CA GLU A 90 12.34 17.25 4.49
C GLU A 90 11.35 17.01 5.65
N ALA A 91 10.81 15.80 5.77
CA ALA A 91 9.85 15.45 6.81
C ALA A 91 10.54 15.07 8.12
N ASP A 92 10.02 15.52 9.27
CA ASP A 92 10.47 15.09 10.60
C ASP A 92 10.02 13.67 10.91
N VAL A 93 8.80 13.32 10.48
CA VAL A 93 8.18 12.00 10.67
C VAL A 93 7.63 11.50 9.34
N VAL A 94 7.91 10.24 9.01
CA VAL A 94 7.40 9.56 7.82
C VAL A 94 6.37 8.51 8.23
N PHE A 95 5.12 8.69 7.80
CA PHE A 95 4.09 7.67 7.92
C PHE A 95 4.14 6.76 6.69
N VAL A 96 4.29 5.46 6.90
CA VAL A 96 4.36 4.47 5.81
C VAL A 96 3.22 3.48 5.92
N GLY A 97 2.32 3.53 4.95
CA GLY A 97 1.17 2.63 4.82
C GLY A 97 1.44 1.48 3.87
N PHE A 98 1.11 0.25 4.26
CA PHE A 98 1.31 -0.93 3.42
C PHE A 98 0.14 -1.93 3.53
N TRP A 99 -0.09 -2.68 2.47
CA TRP A 99 -0.93 -3.87 2.53
C TRP A 99 -0.05 -5.09 2.80
N CYS A 100 -0.56 -6.03 3.60
CA CYS A 100 0.17 -7.25 3.96
C CYS A 100 0.24 -8.20 2.76
N ASP A 101 1.46 -8.47 2.28
CA ASP A 101 1.76 -9.51 1.29
C ASP A 101 2.54 -10.64 1.98
N LYS A 102 1.91 -11.81 2.09
CA LYS A 102 2.53 -13.03 2.66
C LYS A 102 3.17 -12.81 4.04
N GLY A 103 2.52 -12.00 4.87
CA GLY A 103 2.99 -11.70 6.22
C GLY A 103 4.09 -10.63 6.30
N SER A 104 4.31 -9.85 5.22
CA SER A 104 5.24 -8.74 5.15
C SER A 104 4.65 -7.62 4.27
N CYS A 105 5.47 -6.74 3.72
CA CYS A 105 5.07 -5.70 2.77
C CYS A 105 5.60 -5.98 1.36
N SER A 106 5.12 -5.23 0.37
CA SER A 106 5.56 -5.33 -1.02
C SER A 106 7.03 -4.91 -1.20
N PRO A 107 7.73 -5.37 -2.27
CA PRO A 107 9.10 -4.93 -2.56
C PRO A 107 9.25 -3.41 -2.71
N ALA A 108 8.25 -2.72 -3.26
CA ALA A 108 8.25 -1.26 -3.35
C ALA A 108 8.31 -0.59 -1.97
N VAL A 109 7.53 -1.10 -1.01
CA VAL A 109 7.58 -0.61 0.39
C VAL A 109 8.92 -0.94 1.04
N GLN A 110 9.46 -2.16 0.85
CA GLN A 110 10.77 -2.56 1.38
C GLN A 110 11.87 -1.60 0.90
N HIS A 111 11.91 -1.34 -0.41
CA HIS A 111 12.87 -0.41 -1.00
C HIS A 111 12.72 1.02 -0.45
N PHE A 112 11.47 1.50 -0.32
CA PHE A 112 11.20 2.81 0.26
C PHE A 112 11.68 2.91 1.71
N LEU A 113 11.40 1.90 2.55
CA LEU A 113 11.83 1.86 3.94
C LEU A 113 13.35 1.90 4.08
N GLN A 114 14.10 1.18 3.22
CA GLN A 114 15.56 1.18 3.21
C GLN A 114 16.17 2.57 2.93
N GLY A 115 15.43 3.47 2.30
CA GLY A 115 15.84 4.85 2.02
C GLY A 115 15.60 5.84 3.17
N LEU A 116 15.04 5.42 4.32
CA LEU A 116 14.62 6.30 5.42
C LEU A 116 15.68 6.45 6.52
N ALA A 117 16.97 6.53 6.14
CA ALA A 117 18.08 6.75 7.07
C ALA A 117 17.87 8.02 7.90
N GLY A 118 18.04 7.96 9.22
CA GLY A 118 17.90 9.06 10.17
C GLY A 118 16.46 9.58 10.36
N LYS A 119 15.43 8.91 9.78
CA LYS A 119 14.03 9.34 9.89
C LYS A 119 13.29 8.68 11.05
N ARG A 120 12.32 9.40 11.60
CA ARG A 120 11.30 8.84 12.49
C ARG A 120 10.18 8.24 11.65
N VAL A 121 9.85 6.98 11.89
CA VAL A 121 8.91 6.24 11.03
C VAL A 121 7.80 5.62 11.85
N PHE A 122 6.56 5.93 11.47
CA PHE A 122 5.36 5.25 11.94
C PHE A 122 4.83 4.34 10.83
N LEU A 123 4.61 3.05 11.15
CA LEU A 123 4.08 2.07 10.20
C LEU A 123 2.59 1.87 10.43
N PHE A 124 1.80 1.84 9.37
CA PHE A 124 0.43 1.39 9.45
C PHE A 124 0.09 0.44 8.30
N GLY A 125 -0.82 -0.49 8.54
CA GLY A 125 -1.08 -1.49 7.52
C GLY A 125 -2.46 -2.12 7.55
N THR A 126 -2.79 -2.82 6.45
CA THR A 126 -4.00 -3.63 6.35
C THR A 126 -3.66 -5.05 5.96
N CYS A 127 -4.32 -6.03 6.59
CA CYS A 127 -4.15 -7.45 6.29
C CYS A 127 -5.50 -8.13 6.12
N GLY A 128 -5.65 -8.98 5.10
CA GLY A 128 -6.89 -9.72 4.87
C GLY A 128 -7.14 -10.83 5.89
N PHE A 129 -6.09 -11.33 6.53
CA PHE A 129 -6.16 -12.39 7.53
C PHE A 129 -5.68 -11.88 8.90
N GLY A 130 -6.35 -12.33 9.95
CA GLY A 130 -5.97 -12.05 11.33
C GLY A 130 -6.86 -11.03 12.01
N GLU A 131 -7.20 -11.33 13.27
CA GLU A 131 -8.01 -10.51 14.15
C GLU A 131 -7.26 -10.20 15.45
N SER A 132 -6.01 -10.71 15.62
CA SER A 132 -5.28 -10.53 16.86
C SER A 132 -4.18 -9.49 16.74
N ASP A 133 -4.02 -8.73 17.80
CA ASP A 133 -2.96 -7.73 17.92
C ASP A 133 -1.57 -8.38 17.84
N GLU A 134 -1.41 -9.62 18.33
CA GLU A 134 -0.16 -10.36 18.26
C GLU A 134 0.23 -10.70 16.81
N TYR A 135 -0.74 -11.04 15.95
CA TYR A 135 -0.48 -11.31 14.55
C TYR A 135 -0.08 -10.04 13.81
N PHE A 136 -0.77 -8.92 14.08
CA PHE A 136 -0.41 -7.63 13.51
C PHE A 136 0.96 -7.14 14.00
N ALA A 137 1.28 -7.33 15.28
CA ALA A 137 2.60 -7.02 15.82
C ALA A 137 3.72 -7.81 15.12
N GLN A 138 3.52 -9.11 14.87
CA GLN A 138 4.49 -9.93 14.12
C GLN A 138 4.72 -9.43 12.69
N ILE A 139 3.68 -8.92 12.02
CA ILE A 139 3.82 -8.33 10.68
C ILE A 139 4.62 -7.02 10.77
N LEU A 140 4.26 -6.14 11.71
CA LEU A 140 4.97 -4.88 11.94
C LEU A 140 6.44 -5.11 12.29
N ASP A 141 6.72 -6.08 13.17
CA ASP A 141 8.08 -6.48 13.55
C ASP A 141 8.91 -6.95 12.35
N ARG A 142 8.28 -7.67 11.42
CA ARG A 142 8.94 -8.11 10.19
C ARG A 142 9.17 -6.95 9.24
N VAL A 143 8.21 -6.05 9.09
CA VAL A 143 8.32 -4.91 8.17
C VAL A 143 9.33 -3.88 8.68
N ARG A 144 9.40 -3.62 10.00
CA ARG A 144 10.38 -2.69 10.55
C ARG A 144 11.85 -3.13 10.36
N THR A 145 12.11 -4.42 10.09
CA THR A 145 13.48 -4.89 9.81
C THR A 145 14.07 -4.33 8.52
N TYR A 146 13.25 -3.76 7.64
CA TYR A 146 13.72 -3.09 6.43
C TYR A 146 14.18 -1.66 6.68
N LEU A 147 13.96 -1.10 7.88
CA LEU A 147 14.46 0.24 8.23
C LEU A 147 15.99 0.19 8.45
N PRO A 148 16.70 1.24 8.01
CA PRO A 148 18.12 1.43 8.36
C PRO A 148 18.35 1.47 9.88
N ALA A 149 19.54 1.13 10.31
CA ALA A 149 19.88 1.07 11.75
C ALA A 149 19.79 2.43 12.47
N ASP A 150 19.93 3.52 11.74
CA ASP A 150 19.83 4.90 12.22
C ASP A 150 18.41 5.49 12.07
N ALA A 151 17.46 4.77 11.47
CA ALA A 151 16.06 5.15 11.45
C ALA A 151 15.40 4.84 12.80
N GLN A 152 14.56 5.75 13.28
CA GLN A 152 13.81 5.58 14.52
C GLN A 152 12.41 5.07 14.24
N TYR A 153 12.13 3.80 14.54
CA TYR A 153 10.76 3.30 14.57
C TYR A 153 10.02 3.86 15.80
N ILE A 154 9.00 4.69 15.57
CA ILE A 154 8.26 5.35 16.65
C ILE A 154 6.94 4.65 17.01
N GLY A 155 6.54 3.64 16.26
CA GLY A 155 5.33 2.87 16.50
C GLY A 155 4.65 2.40 15.24
N GLY A 156 3.58 1.64 15.42
CA GLY A 156 2.75 1.21 14.29
C GLY A 156 1.47 0.54 14.73
N ALA A 157 0.49 0.49 13.81
CA ALA A 157 -0.78 -0.17 14.02
C ALA A 157 -1.30 -0.77 12.71
N MET A 158 -2.05 -1.87 12.82
CA MET A 158 -2.66 -2.53 11.68
C MET A 158 -4.14 -2.83 11.94
N CYS A 159 -4.88 -3.02 10.87
CA CYS A 159 -6.24 -3.52 10.93
C CYS A 159 -6.50 -4.57 9.85
N GLN A 160 -7.65 -5.23 9.96
CA GLN A 160 -8.12 -6.09 8.89
C GLN A 160 -8.57 -5.25 7.69
N GLY A 161 -8.57 -5.83 6.50
CA GLY A 161 -9.01 -5.20 5.27
C GLY A 161 -9.73 -6.18 4.35
N LYS A 162 -10.67 -5.67 3.55
CA LYS A 162 -11.46 -6.46 2.61
C LYS A 162 -10.59 -7.29 1.67
N MET A 163 -10.98 -8.52 1.49
CA MET A 163 -10.41 -9.41 0.49
C MET A 163 -11.32 -9.52 -0.73
N GLY A 164 -10.73 -9.55 -1.93
CA GLY A 164 -11.47 -9.68 -3.18
C GLY A 164 -12.15 -11.05 -3.33
N MET A 165 -13.18 -11.11 -4.19
CA MET A 165 -13.95 -12.33 -4.47
C MET A 165 -13.11 -13.50 -5.03
N GLY A 166 -11.98 -13.20 -5.71
CA GLY A 166 -11.06 -14.24 -6.18
C GLY A 166 -10.46 -15.08 -5.06
N VAL A 167 -10.24 -14.48 -3.88
CA VAL A 167 -9.77 -15.17 -2.68
C VAL A 167 -10.86 -16.11 -2.16
N LYS A 168 -12.11 -15.65 -2.08
CA LYS A 168 -13.25 -16.45 -1.64
C LYS A 168 -13.45 -17.68 -2.54
N ARG A 169 -13.50 -17.48 -3.86
CA ARG A 169 -13.64 -18.58 -4.82
C ARG A 169 -12.57 -19.65 -4.66
N ARG A 170 -11.32 -19.25 -4.36
CA ARG A 170 -10.24 -20.21 -4.09
C ARG A 170 -10.54 -21.06 -2.85
N TYR A 171 -11.06 -20.45 -1.78
CA TYR A 171 -11.43 -21.18 -0.56
C TYR A 171 -12.66 -22.08 -0.77
N GLU A 172 -13.66 -21.60 -1.50
CA GLU A 172 -14.83 -22.40 -1.91
C GLU A 172 -14.40 -23.61 -2.75
N GLY A 173 -13.47 -23.43 -3.71
CA GLY A 173 -12.91 -24.53 -4.49
C GLY A 173 -12.09 -25.55 -3.67
N MET A 174 -11.61 -25.17 -2.47
CA MET A 174 -11.02 -26.15 -1.53
C MET A 174 -12.12 -27.00 -0.89
N LEU A 175 -13.29 -26.43 -0.54
CA LEU A 175 -14.44 -27.17 0.00
C LEU A 175 -15.12 -28.07 -1.03
N GLU A 176 -15.14 -27.65 -2.30
CA GLU A 176 -15.65 -28.49 -3.39
C GLU A 176 -14.84 -29.79 -3.55
N LYS A 177 -13.53 -29.73 -3.33
CA LYS A 177 -12.62 -30.88 -3.41
C LYS A 177 -12.64 -31.74 -2.14
N ASP A 178 -12.82 -31.10 -1.00
CA ASP A 178 -12.86 -31.73 0.32
C ASP A 178 -13.88 -31.00 1.19
N PRO A 179 -15.17 -31.51 1.24
CA PRO A 179 -16.22 -30.86 2.01
C PRO A 179 -15.97 -30.82 3.52
N GLU A 180 -15.07 -31.64 4.05
CA GLU A 180 -14.70 -31.66 5.48
C GLU A 180 -13.48 -30.80 5.80
N ASN A 181 -12.96 -30.05 4.83
CA ASN A 181 -11.78 -29.19 5.02
C ASN A 181 -12.03 -28.05 6.03
N ALA A 182 -11.65 -28.29 7.28
CA ALA A 182 -11.84 -27.34 8.36
C ALA A 182 -11.06 -26.01 8.12
N GLN A 183 -9.88 -26.09 7.49
CA GLN A 183 -9.08 -24.91 7.15
C GLN A 183 -9.81 -24.03 6.13
N ALA A 184 -10.43 -24.62 5.10
CA ALA A 184 -11.17 -23.86 4.10
C ALA A 184 -12.39 -23.17 4.72
N ARG A 185 -13.11 -23.82 5.65
CA ARG A 185 -14.22 -23.21 6.39
C ARG A 185 -13.74 -22.01 7.19
N MET A 186 -12.65 -22.16 7.97
CA MET A 186 -12.06 -21.07 8.74
C MET A 186 -11.64 -19.89 7.85
N LEU A 187 -11.05 -20.16 6.68
CA LEU A 187 -10.62 -19.12 5.75
C LEU A 187 -11.81 -18.36 5.14
N ILE A 188 -12.94 -19.05 4.89
CA ILE A 188 -14.18 -18.43 4.41
C ILE A 188 -14.80 -17.58 5.52
N ASP A 189 -14.82 -18.05 6.76
CA ASP A 189 -15.31 -17.29 7.91
C ASP A 189 -14.50 -16.02 8.12
N ASN A 190 -13.17 -16.12 8.06
CA ASN A 190 -12.29 -14.95 8.09
C ASN A 190 -12.57 -14.01 6.91
N TRP A 191 -12.78 -14.54 5.70
CA TRP A 191 -13.13 -13.70 4.55
C TRP A 191 -14.42 -12.92 4.79
N ASN A 192 -15.46 -13.57 5.35
CA ASN A 192 -16.75 -12.93 5.67
C ASN A 192 -16.56 -11.79 6.69
N LYS A 193 -15.77 -12.01 7.75
CA LYS A 193 -15.46 -11.00 8.78
C LYS A 193 -14.70 -9.82 8.17
N ALA A 194 -13.71 -10.08 7.33
CA ALA A 194 -12.90 -9.05 6.67
C ALA A 194 -13.72 -8.08 5.80
N GLN A 195 -14.93 -8.45 5.36
CA GLN A 195 -15.74 -7.59 4.48
C GLN A 195 -16.22 -6.30 5.17
N SER A 196 -16.28 -6.25 6.49
CA SER A 196 -16.63 -5.06 7.27
C SER A 196 -15.43 -4.15 7.60
N HIS A 197 -14.22 -4.51 7.18
CA HIS A 197 -12.97 -3.80 7.50
C HIS A 197 -12.27 -3.26 6.23
N PRO A 198 -11.54 -2.12 6.33
CA PRO A 198 -11.44 -1.25 7.50
C PRO A 198 -12.76 -0.55 7.82
N ASN A 199 -13.04 -0.32 9.10
CA ASN A 199 -14.19 0.45 9.58
C ASN A 199 -13.71 1.66 10.43
N GLU A 200 -14.66 2.41 11.01
CA GLU A 200 -14.35 3.60 11.82
C GLU A 200 -13.55 3.28 13.08
N ASP A 201 -13.81 2.14 13.72
CA ASP A 201 -13.08 1.71 14.93
C ASP A 201 -11.61 1.39 14.57
N ASP A 202 -11.37 0.75 13.43
CA ASP A 202 -10.02 0.48 12.93
C ASP A 202 -9.23 1.77 12.72
N VAL A 203 -9.85 2.74 12.05
CA VAL A 203 -9.24 4.04 11.79
C VAL A 203 -8.95 4.78 13.09
N SER A 204 -9.92 4.81 14.03
CA SER A 204 -9.79 5.48 15.32
C SER A 204 -8.63 4.89 16.13
N ARG A 205 -8.50 3.56 16.15
CA ARG A 205 -7.42 2.85 16.84
C ARG A 205 -6.04 3.16 16.22
N ILE A 206 -5.93 3.16 14.89
CA ILE A 206 -4.68 3.52 14.20
C ILE A 206 -4.34 5.00 14.43
N ALA A 207 -5.33 5.89 14.40
CA ALA A 207 -5.12 7.31 14.67
C ALA A 207 -4.69 7.58 16.11
N ALA A 208 -5.25 6.86 17.09
CA ALA A 208 -4.84 6.96 18.49
C ALA A 208 -3.38 6.53 18.67
N ALA A 209 -2.99 5.39 18.11
CA ALA A 209 -1.60 4.92 18.16
C ALA A 209 -0.62 5.90 17.48
N ALA A 210 -1.04 6.54 16.38
CA ALA A 210 -0.23 7.55 15.69
C ALA A 210 -0.07 8.84 16.53
N LYS A 211 -1.12 9.29 17.22
CA LYS A 211 -1.08 10.46 18.12
C LYS A 211 -0.15 10.19 19.31
N GLU A 212 -0.28 9.03 19.95
CA GLU A 212 0.58 8.61 21.06
C GLU A 212 2.06 8.56 20.62
N ALA A 213 2.35 8.02 19.44
CA ALA A 213 3.71 7.99 18.90
C ALA A 213 4.28 9.39 18.63
N LEU A 214 3.46 10.35 18.20
CA LEU A 214 3.85 11.74 17.98
C LEU A 214 4.10 12.48 19.30
N GLU A 215 3.27 12.25 20.32
CA GLU A 215 3.44 12.83 21.66
C GLU A 215 4.75 12.35 22.30
N GLY A 216 5.09 11.06 22.18
CA GLY A 216 6.32 10.49 22.71
C GLY A 216 7.62 10.99 22.07
N ILE A 217 7.55 11.73 20.95
CA ILE A 217 8.73 12.36 20.32
C ILE A 217 8.80 13.87 20.56
N ALA A 218 7.78 14.46 21.18
CA ALA A 218 7.73 15.90 21.51
C ALA A 218 8.32 16.20 22.90
N GLU A 219 8.53 15.16 23.71
CA GLU A 219 9.20 15.22 25.02
C GLU A 219 10.73 15.09 24.87
#